data_3e28986c2666ec4e7e87564dfc019bc9
#
_entry.id   3e28986c2666ec4e7e87564dfc019bc9
#
_cell.length_a   1.000
_cell.length_b   1.000
_cell.length_c   1.000
_cell.angle_alpha   90.00
_cell.angle_beta   90.00
_cell.angle_gamma   90.00
#
_symmetry.space_group_name_H-M   'P 1'
#
loop_
_entity.id
_entity.type
_entity.pdbx_description
1 polymer ?
#
loop_
_entity_poly.entity_id
_entity_poly.type
_entity_poly.pdbx_seq_one_letter_code
_entity_poly.pdbx_strand_id
1 'polypeptide(L)'
;MRRTASRTDRLLVIGAGPVGLAMADALKQRGIAFDQVDAGDGVGGLWRDGVYQGVHIVSSKKSTGYTDYPMPAHYPDFPSSTQMLRYLENYARDRELDETIELNRHVVRAAPLADESWQVTFDSGEERTYKGVVVCNGHHWDKRLPQYPGRFTGSLIHSKDYKEPKQLQGKRVLVIGGGNSGCDIACESARVGTACDLSLRSGYWFLPKTAFGKPLSDLPIWNLPVWLQRLMLRALVRVFIGDYRHYGLQKPNHKLFERHPAFGTEVLNYLRQGRIKPRPDIARLSGTKVHFTDGSVGEYDLIVAATGFNNALPFLPKNLVSVENDIVQVYGGAFPDAVKNLYIVGWAQPRNGFGAIISPAAKLYADMIALQDEIDLPLGYVLKWRGLKVPTTHLVDPGSTRRVIWLAHKVLPLLKRRARIIAEKHPRPPFDPSLYAFDGPDGAVAVNA
;
A
#
# COMPACT_ATOMS: atom_id res chain seq x y z
N MET A 1 11.41 -27.61 23.74
CA MET A 1 12.40 -26.52 23.85
C MET A 1 12.27 -25.60 22.61
N ARG A 2 11.85 -24.37 22.79
CA ARG A 2 11.83 -23.37 21.69
C ARG A 2 13.28 -23.10 21.28
N ARG A 3 13.62 -23.33 20.02
CA ARG A 3 14.96 -22.99 19.51
C ARG A 3 15.02 -21.49 19.27
N THR A 4 15.72 -20.76 20.11
CA THR A 4 16.02 -19.33 19.90
C THR A 4 17.36 -19.22 19.16
N ALA A 5 17.35 -18.62 17.97
CA ALA A 5 18.56 -18.33 17.20
C ALA A 5 18.90 -16.85 17.34
N SER A 6 20.10 -16.53 17.81
CA SER A 6 20.62 -15.15 17.89
C SER A 6 21.21 -14.74 16.55
N ARG A 7 20.71 -13.66 15.97
CA ARG A 7 21.14 -13.02 14.71
C ARG A 7 21.25 -11.50 14.90
N THR A 8 21.78 -11.08 16.05
CA THR A 8 21.89 -9.66 16.44
C THR A 8 22.90 -8.85 15.61
N ASP A 9 23.60 -9.50 14.70
CA ASP A 9 24.49 -8.88 13.71
C ASP A 9 23.77 -8.40 12.44
N ARG A 10 22.48 -8.78 12.26
CA ARG A 10 21.73 -8.51 11.03
C ARG A 10 20.31 -8.02 11.26
N LEU A 11 19.73 -7.42 10.24
CA LEU A 11 18.32 -7.00 10.19
C LEU A 11 17.43 -8.14 9.68
N LEU A 12 16.14 -8.07 10.02
CA LEU A 12 15.10 -8.86 9.36
C LEU A 12 14.28 -7.98 8.44
N VAL A 13 14.22 -8.28 7.15
CA VAL A 13 13.29 -7.68 6.18
C VAL A 13 12.04 -8.54 6.11
N ILE A 14 10.87 -7.96 6.43
CA ILE A 14 9.58 -8.66 6.40
C ILE A 14 8.84 -8.28 5.12
N GLY A 15 8.68 -9.20 4.20
CA GLY A 15 8.01 -9.07 2.92
C GLY A 15 8.95 -9.09 1.73
N ALA A 16 8.56 -9.81 0.66
CA ALA A 16 9.26 -9.93 -0.62
C ALA A 16 8.41 -9.37 -1.80
N GLY A 17 7.55 -8.39 -1.51
CA GLY A 17 6.88 -7.57 -2.50
C GLY A 17 7.82 -6.50 -3.09
N PRO A 18 7.31 -5.60 -3.97
CA PRO A 18 8.13 -4.61 -4.65
C PRO A 18 9.01 -3.75 -3.73
N VAL A 19 8.50 -3.39 -2.55
CA VAL A 19 9.25 -2.57 -1.58
C VAL A 19 10.30 -3.39 -0.86
N GLY A 20 9.96 -4.61 -0.43
CA GLY A 20 10.88 -5.51 0.27
C GLY A 20 12.07 -5.89 -0.61
N LEU A 21 11.83 -6.19 -1.89
CA LEU A 21 12.90 -6.47 -2.85
C LEU A 21 13.82 -5.26 -3.06
N ALA A 22 13.26 -4.05 -3.21
CA ALA A 22 14.08 -2.84 -3.36
C ALA A 22 14.88 -2.52 -2.09
N MET A 23 14.32 -2.75 -0.91
CA MET A 23 15.04 -2.58 0.36
C MET A 23 16.16 -3.61 0.52
N ALA A 24 15.89 -4.89 0.22
CA ALA A 24 16.90 -5.95 0.27
C ALA A 24 18.08 -5.66 -0.68
N ASP A 25 17.80 -5.24 -1.92
CA ASP A 25 18.85 -4.83 -2.87
C ASP A 25 19.66 -3.64 -2.35
N ALA A 26 19.00 -2.62 -1.80
CA ALA A 26 19.70 -1.45 -1.25
C ALA A 26 20.55 -1.79 -0.02
N LEU A 27 20.08 -2.66 0.88
CA LEU A 27 20.84 -3.15 2.02
C LEU A 27 22.06 -3.99 1.56
N LYS A 28 21.87 -4.89 0.58
CA LYS A 28 22.93 -5.68 -0.04
C LYS A 28 24.01 -4.78 -0.65
N GLN A 29 23.62 -3.78 -1.46
CA GLN A 29 24.52 -2.82 -2.07
C GLN A 29 25.30 -1.99 -1.03
N ARG A 30 24.69 -1.74 0.14
CA ARG A 30 25.30 -0.97 1.25
C ARG A 30 26.19 -1.86 2.14
N GLY A 31 26.17 -3.18 1.95
CA GLY A 31 26.93 -4.13 2.78
C GLY A 31 26.32 -4.34 4.17
N ILE A 32 25.04 -4.08 4.34
CA ILE A 32 24.31 -4.30 5.60
C ILE A 32 23.78 -5.73 5.62
N ALA A 33 24.16 -6.52 6.62
CA ALA A 33 23.69 -7.89 6.77
C ALA A 33 22.18 -7.94 7.11
N PHE A 34 21.45 -8.80 6.42
CA PHE A 34 20.03 -9.03 6.66
C PHE A 34 19.61 -10.46 6.31
N ASP A 35 18.49 -10.88 6.90
CA ASP A 35 17.68 -12.00 6.42
C ASP A 35 16.39 -11.40 5.83
N GLN A 36 15.78 -12.08 4.86
CA GLN A 36 14.47 -11.68 4.33
C GLN A 36 13.48 -12.83 4.42
N VAL A 37 12.25 -12.53 4.83
CA VAL A 37 11.17 -13.51 4.95
C VAL A 37 9.91 -13.02 4.24
N ASP A 38 9.13 -13.97 3.71
CA ASP A 38 7.78 -13.69 3.19
C ASP A 38 6.82 -14.80 3.63
N ALA A 39 5.58 -14.43 3.93
CA ALA A 39 4.53 -15.38 4.28
C ALA A 39 4.03 -16.19 3.06
N GLY A 40 4.21 -15.67 1.86
CA GLY A 40 3.86 -16.31 0.60
C GLY A 40 4.86 -17.38 0.16
N ASP A 41 4.48 -18.12 -0.87
CA ASP A 41 5.27 -19.20 -1.48
C ASP A 41 6.28 -18.71 -2.53
N GLY A 42 6.37 -17.40 -2.73
CA GLY A 42 7.29 -16.78 -3.69
C GLY A 42 7.34 -15.27 -3.59
N VAL A 43 8.27 -14.67 -4.34
CA VAL A 43 8.40 -13.22 -4.44
C VAL A 43 7.28 -12.58 -5.24
N GLY A 44 7.05 -11.28 -5.03
CA GLY A 44 6.07 -10.51 -5.79
C GLY A 44 4.97 -9.88 -4.93
N GLY A 45 4.76 -10.38 -3.71
CA GLY A 45 3.74 -9.88 -2.77
C GLY A 45 2.35 -9.89 -3.39
N LEU A 46 1.63 -8.77 -3.35
CA LEU A 46 0.27 -8.63 -3.91
C LEU A 46 0.14 -9.13 -5.36
N TRP A 47 1.18 -9.00 -6.20
CA TRP A 47 1.14 -9.40 -7.61
C TRP A 47 1.16 -10.90 -7.82
N ARG A 48 1.54 -11.69 -6.82
CA ARG A 48 1.48 -13.15 -6.86
C ARG A 48 0.05 -13.65 -6.64
N ASP A 49 -0.53 -13.39 -5.48
CA ASP A 49 -1.78 -14.02 -5.05
C ASP A 49 -2.90 -13.03 -4.69
N GLY A 50 -2.57 -11.74 -4.57
CA GLY A 50 -3.49 -10.72 -4.09
C GLY A 50 -4.36 -10.09 -5.15
N VAL A 51 -4.12 -10.33 -6.44
CA VAL A 51 -4.83 -9.73 -7.57
C VAL A 51 -5.76 -10.72 -8.28
N TYR A 52 -6.68 -10.21 -9.11
CA TYR A 52 -7.61 -10.98 -9.91
C TYR A 52 -7.13 -11.09 -11.36
N GLN A 53 -7.67 -12.08 -12.08
CA GLN A 53 -7.42 -12.26 -13.52
C GLN A 53 -7.84 -11.01 -14.30
N GLY A 54 -7.03 -10.59 -15.26
CA GLY A 54 -7.30 -9.39 -16.07
C GLY A 54 -6.80 -8.08 -15.46
N VAL A 55 -6.33 -8.09 -14.21
CA VAL A 55 -5.69 -6.89 -13.62
C VAL A 55 -4.44 -6.50 -14.41
N HIS A 56 -4.30 -5.20 -14.62
CA HIS A 56 -3.10 -4.58 -15.17
C HIS A 56 -2.76 -3.32 -14.36
N ILE A 57 -1.51 -2.89 -14.41
CA ILE A 57 -1.13 -1.65 -13.72
C ILE A 57 -1.89 -0.46 -14.33
N VAL A 58 -2.29 0.49 -13.48
CA VAL A 58 -3.02 1.70 -13.90
C VAL A 58 -2.10 2.87 -14.25
N SER A 59 -0.85 2.82 -13.86
CA SER A 59 0.27 3.66 -14.29
C SER A 59 1.07 2.96 -15.38
N SER A 60 1.92 3.68 -16.11
CA SER A 60 2.71 3.07 -17.19
C SER A 60 3.85 2.18 -16.67
N LYS A 61 4.36 1.29 -17.56
CA LYS A 61 5.59 0.52 -17.29
C LYS A 61 6.77 1.43 -16.95
N LYS A 62 6.84 2.62 -17.56
CA LYS A 62 7.90 3.60 -17.33
C LYS A 62 7.83 4.24 -15.95
N SER A 63 6.63 4.56 -15.48
CA SER A 63 6.43 5.17 -14.17
C SER A 63 6.39 4.17 -13.02
N THR A 64 6.18 2.86 -13.31
CA THR A 64 6.07 1.79 -12.33
C THR A 64 7.36 0.99 -12.16
N GLY A 65 8.13 0.76 -13.23
CA GLY A 65 9.42 0.06 -13.16
C GLY A 65 10.42 0.77 -12.24
N TYR A 66 11.28 0.03 -11.58
CA TYR A 66 12.38 0.60 -10.78
C TYR A 66 13.28 1.48 -11.64
N THR A 67 13.83 2.54 -11.06
CA THR A 67 14.67 3.49 -11.83
C THR A 67 15.98 2.89 -12.31
N ASP A 68 16.50 1.92 -11.62
CA ASP A 68 17.74 1.20 -11.90
C ASP A 68 17.53 -0.22 -12.48
N TYR A 69 16.28 -0.58 -12.71
CA TYR A 69 15.86 -1.82 -13.37
C TYR A 69 14.55 -1.59 -14.11
N PRO A 70 14.58 -0.95 -15.29
CA PRO A 70 13.37 -0.63 -16.06
C PRO A 70 12.67 -1.89 -16.56
N MET A 71 11.35 -1.81 -16.71
CA MET A 71 10.60 -2.92 -17.32
C MET A 71 11.02 -3.15 -18.78
N PRO A 72 10.93 -4.39 -19.30
CA PRO A 72 11.31 -4.75 -20.66
C PRO A 72 10.63 -3.86 -21.72
N ALA A 73 11.36 -3.48 -22.76
CA ALA A 73 10.85 -2.62 -23.82
C ALA A 73 9.64 -3.20 -24.55
N HIS A 74 9.60 -4.54 -24.71
CA HIS A 74 8.51 -5.25 -25.37
C HIS A 74 7.21 -5.35 -24.54
N TYR A 75 7.21 -4.96 -23.26
CA TYR A 75 5.98 -4.90 -22.48
C TYR A 75 5.06 -3.80 -22.99
N PRO A 76 3.73 -3.99 -22.94
CA PRO A 76 2.78 -2.94 -23.28
C PRO A 76 2.92 -1.74 -22.30
N ASP A 77 2.29 -0.62 -22.63
CA ASP A 77 2.29 0.55 -21.73
C ASP A 77 1.73 0.25 -20.33
N PHE A 78 0.73 -0.63 -20.27
CA PHE A 78 0.10 -1.09 -19.03
C PHE A 78 0.27 -2.61 -18.91
N PRO A 79 1.39 -3.10 -18.34
CA PRO A 79 1.62 -4.52 -18.13
C PRO A 79 0.53 -5.20 -17.31
N SER A 80 0.23 -6.44 -17.66
CA SER A 80 -0.67 -7.32 -16.90
C SER A 80 -0.07 -7.71 -15.55
N SER A 81 -0.90 -8.23 -14.65
CA SER A 81 -0.45 -8.79 -13.37
C SER A 81 0.63 -9.87 -13.55
N THR A 82 0.48 -10.75 -14.54
CA THR A 82 1.48 -11.78 -14.85
C THR A 82 2.81 -11.18 -15.31
N GLN A 83 2.77 -10.13 -16.14
CA GLN A 83 3.98 -9.44 -16.57
C GLN A 83 4.65 -8.69 -15.41
N MET A 84 3.84 -8.09 -14.53
CA MET A 84 4.34 -7.44 -13.33
C MET A 84 5.00 -8.43 -12.37
N LEU A 85 4.37 -9.59 -12.13
CA LEU A 85 4.94 -10.65 -11.31
C LEU A 85 6.27 -11.13 -11.89
N ARG A 86 6.29 -11.47 -13.18
CA ARG A 86 7.54 -11.91 -13.87
C ARG A 86 8.64 -10.86 -13.81
N TYR A 87 8.29 -9.58 -13.89
CA TYR A 87 9.24 -8.49 -13.74
C TYR A 87 9.88 -8.48 -12.34
N LEU A 88 9.11 -8.71 -11.28
CA LEU A 88 9.60 -8.78 -9.91
C LEU A 88 10.43 -10.06 -9.65
N GLU A 89 10.02 -11.18 -10.20
CA GLU A 89 10.78 -12.45 -10.14
C GLU A 89 12.14 -12.30 -10.84
N ASN A 90 12.17 -11.69 -12.02
CA ASN A 90 13.41 -11.40 -12.72
C ASN A 90 14.30 -10.44 -11.93
N TYR A 91 13.71 -9.39 -11.33
CA TYR A 91 14.47 -8.47 -10.48
C TYR A 91 15.11 -9.20 -9.30
N ALA A 92 14.36 -10.05 -8.59
CA ALA A 92 14.89 -10.81 -7.47
C ALA A 92 16.05 -11.72 -7.88
N ARG A 93 15.91 -12.45 -9.00
CA ARG A 93 16.94 -13.32 -9.54
C ARG A 93 18.16 -12.54 -10.01
N ASP A 94 17.99 -11.49 -10.81
CA ASP A 94 19.10 -10.74 -11.40
C ASP A 94 19.87 -9.92 -10.35
N ARG A 95 19.24 -9.68 -9.18
CA ARG A 95 19.88 -9.10 -7.98
C ARG A 95 20.34 -10.16 -6.97
N GLU A 96 20.17 -11.46 -7.29
CA GLU A 96 20.54 -12.59 -6.43
C GLU A 96 19.92 -12.45 -5.03
N LEU A 97 18.63 -12.17 -4.97
CA LEU A 97 17.85 -12.05 -3.73
C LEU A 97 17.00 -13.29 -3.46
N ASP A 98 16.54 -13.95 -4.51
CA ASP A 98 15.62 -15.08 -4.46
C ASP A 98 16.15 -16.27 -3.66
N GLU A 99 17.45 -16.55 -3.72
CA GLU A 99 18.10 -17.63 -2.96
C GLU A 99 18.20 -17.35 -1.45
N THR A 100 18.06 -16.08 -1.04
CA THR A 100 18.22 -15.67 0.36
C THR A 100 16.91 -15.40 1.08
N ILE A 101 15.77 -15.44 0.37
CA ILE A 101 14.45 -15.20 0.93
C ILE A 101 13.88 -16.49 1.50
N GLU A 102 13.60 -16.52 2.81
CA GLU A 102 12.85 -17.60 3.44
C GLU A 102 11.35 -17.41 3.15
N LEU A 103 10.80 -18.23 2.26
CA LEU A 103 9.38 -18.24 1.89
C LEU A 103 8.56 -19.08 2.87
N ASN A 104 7.22 -18.90 2.86
CA ASN A 104 6.29 -19.56 3.79
C ASN A 104 6.68 -19.33 5.26
N ARG A 105 7.14 -18.12 5.57
CA ARG A 105 7.59 -17.71 6.91
C ARG A 105 6.79 -16.51 7.39
N HIS A 106 5.75 -16.79 8.12
CA HIS A 106 4.84 -15.77 8.62
C HIS A 106 5.32 -15.25 9.99
N VAL A 107 5.62 -13.96 10.06
CA VAL A 107 5.94 -13.26 11.31
C VAL A 107 4.64 -12.96 12.04
N VAL A 108 4.47 -13.52 13.22
CA VAL A 108 3.28 -13.31 14.06
C VAL A 108 3.53 -12.32 15.19
N ARG A 109 4.82 -12.11 15.56
CA ARG A 109 5.19 -11.17 16.62
C ARG A 109 6.60 -10.61 16.37
N ALA A 110 6.76 -9.31 16.57
CA ALA A 110 8.07 -8.66 16.63
C ALA A 110 8.04 -7.59 17.73
N ALA A 111 8.92 -7.71 18.71
CA ALA A 111 8.97 -6.80 19.87
C ALA A 111 10.42 -6.43 20.20
N PRO A 112 10.67 -5.18 20.65
CA PRO A 112 11.99 -4.77 21.06
C PRO A 112 12.35 -5.38 22.43
N LEU A 113 13.62 -5.73 22.61
CA LEU A 113 14.20 -6.20 23.87
C LEU A 113 14.86 -5.04 24.62
N ALA A 114 15.31 -5.28 25.86
CA ALA A 114 15.91 -4.26 26.73
C ALA A 114 17.20 -3.64 26.15
N ASP A 115 17.92 -4.37 25.32
CA ASP A 115 19.12 -3.93 24.61
C ASP A 115 18.80 -3.26 23.23
N GLU A 116 17.51 -3.00 22.97
CA GLU A 116 16.99 -2.46 21.71
C GLU A 116 17.23 -3.39 20.48
N SER A 117 17.61 -4.65 20.69
CA SER A 117 17.48 -5.72 19.70
C SER A 117 16.00 -6.18 19.60
N TRP A 118 15.68 -7.03 18.64
CA TRP A 118 14.30 -7.38 18.31
C TRP A 118 14.07 -8.89 18.39
N GLN A 119 13.15 -9.32 19.24
CA GLN A 119 12.66 -10.68 19.24
C GLN A 119 11.55 -10.84 18.23
N VAL A 120 11.69 -11.80 17.33
CA VAL A 120 10.72 -12.12 16.27
C VAL A 120 10.24 -13.55 16.46
N THR A 121 8.93 -13.73 16.46
CA THR A 121 8.27 -15.05 16.54
C THR A 121 7.56 -15.34 15.23
N PHE A 122 7.78 -16.52 14.69
CA PHE A 122 7.09 -17.02 13.49
C PHE A 122 5.89 -17.89 13.87
N ASP A 123 4.98 -18.10 12.91
CA ASP A 123 3.79 -18.96 13.07
C ASP A 123 4.14 -20.42 13.45
N SER A 124 5.31 -20.90 13.04
CA SER A 124 5.87 -22.19 13.47
C SER A 124 6.21 -22.26 14.96
N GLY A 125 6.16 -21.15 15.70
CA GLY A 125 6.63 -21.02 17.08
C GLY A 125 8.14 -20.88 17.21
N GLU A 126 8.89 -20.79 16.11
CA GLU A 126 10.31 -20.45 16.12
C GLU A 126 10.51 -19.00 16.55
N GLU A 127 11.53 -18.76 17.37
CA GLU A 127 11.91 -17.42 17.81
C GLU A 127 13.34 -17.11 17.37
N ARG A 128 13.54 -15.90 16.84
CA ARG A 128 14.85 -15.38 16.47
C ARG A 128 15.05 -13.96 17.02
N THR A 129 16.27 -13.65 17.38
CA THR A 129 16.64 -12.29 17.80
C THR A 129 17.46 -11.62 16.72
N TYR A 130 17.03 -10.42 16.29
CA TYR A 130 17.68 -9.63 15.27
C TYR A 130 18.15 -8.28 15.82
N LYS A 131 19.12 -7.65 15.15
CA LYS A 131 19.51 -6.26 15.40
C LYS A 131 18.34 -5.30 15.25
N GLY A 132 17.50 -5.53 14.26
CA GLY A 132 16.37 -4.67 13.94
C GLY A 132 15.46 -5.28 12.89
N VAL A 133 14.36 -4.58 12.59
CA VAL A 133 13.32 -5.05 11.68
C VAL A 133 12.99 -3.98 10.64
N VAL A 134 12.99 -4.37 9.36
CA VAL A 134 12.54 -3.58 8.21
C VAL A 134 11.20 -4.13 7.73
N VAL A 135 10.13 -3.43 8.04
CA VAL A 135 8.77 -3.87 7.74
C VAL A 135 8.38 -3.39 6.34
N CYS A 136 8.20 -4.35 5.43
CA CYS A 136 7.80 -4.15 4.04
C CYS A 136 6.56 -5.00 3.69
N ASN A 137 5.65 -5.20 4.65
CA ASN A 137 4.52 -6.13 4.57
C ASN A 137 3.38 -5.65 3.64
N GLY A 138 3.50 -4.48 3.02
CA GLY A 138 2.48 -3.92 2.15
C GLY A 138 1.21 -3.48 2.89
N HIS A 139 0.27 -2.87 2.15
CA HIS A 139 -0.95 -2.26 2.71
C HIS A 139 -2.24 -2.66 1.98
N HIS A 140 -2.22 -3.62 1.04
CA HIS A 140 -3.39 -4.10 0.30
C HIS A 140 -3.69 -5.58 0.60
N TRP A 141 -3.72 -5.96 1.87
CA TRP A 141 -3.99 -7.35 2.27
C TRP A 141 -5.02 -7.47 3.40
N ASP A 142 -5.12 -6.52 4.33
CA ASP A 142 -6.12 -6.52 5.39
C ASP A 142 -7.44 -5.92 4.87
N LYS A 143 -8.44 -6.77 4.69
CA LYS A 143 -9.73 -6.44 4.04
C LYS A 143 -10.54 -5.47 4.89
N ARG A 144 -10.97 -4.35 4.32
CA ARG A 144 -11.95 -3.46 4.95
C ARG A 144 -13.34 -3.83 4.49
N LEU A 145 -14.09 -4.55 5.32
CA LEU A 145 -15.48 -4.88 5.05
C LEU A 145 -16.42 -3.78 5.58
N PRO A 146 -17.38 -3.33 4.77
CA PRO A 146 -18.38 -2.36 5.22
C PRO A 146 -19.37 -3.01 6.18
N GLN A 147 -19.86 -2.23 7.15
CA GLN A 147 -20.90 -2.67 8.08
C GLN A 147 -22.18 -1.91 7.77
N TYR A 148 -23.27 -2.64 7.55
CA TYR A 148 -24.60 -2.08 7.33
C TYR A 148 -25.62 -2.74 8.27
N PRO A 149 -26.67 -2.01 8.70
CA PRO A 149 -27.76 -2.61 9.47
C PRO A 149 -28.42 -3.77 8.72
N GLY A 150 -28.81 -4.82 9.46
CA GLY A 150 -29.51 -5.97 8.90
C GLY A 150 -28.54 -7.08 8.45
N ARG A 151 -29.06 -8.03 7.67
CA ARG A 151 -28.29 -9.20 7.22
C ARG A 151 -28.55 -9.46 5.74
N PHE A 152 -27.47 -9.67 4.99
CA PHE A 152 -27.51 -10.19 3.63
C PHE A 152 -27.42 -11.71 3.65
N THR A 153 -28.32 -12.40 2.94
CA THR A 153 -28.36 -13.87 2.88
C THR A 153 -27.72 -14.45 1.60
N GLY A 154 -27.40 -13.59 0.61
CA GLY A 154 -26.60 -13.97 -0.54
C GLY A 154 -25.09 -14.02 -0.18
N SER A 155 -24.26 -14.17 -1.20
CA SER A 155 -22.82 -14.17 -1.02
C SER A 155 -22.27 -12.75 -0.89
N LEU A 156 -21.39 -12.51 0.11
CA LEU A 156 -20.63 -11.26 0.25
C LEU A 156 -19.15 -11.61 0.23
N ILE A 157 -18.42 -11.04 -0.71
CA ILE A 157 -16.97 -11.20 -0.83
C ILE A 157 -16.28 -9.84 -0.86
N HIS A 158 -15.03 -9.78 -0.40
CA HIS A 158 -14.19 -8.61 -0.64
C HIS A 158 -13.55 -8.68 -2.04
N SER A 159 -13.19 -7.54 -2.63
CA SER A 159 -12.50 -7.49 -3.93
C SER A 159 -11.18 -8.26 -3.96
N LYS A 160 -10.53 -8.49 -2.82
CA LYS A 160 -9.35 -9.37 -2.68
C LYS A 160 -9.70 -10.84 -2.97
N ASP A 161 -10.91 -11.27 -2.63
CA ASP A 161 -11.37 -12.66 -2.81
C ASP A 161 -11.96 -12.91 -4.21
N TYR A 162 -12.19 -11.83 -4.95
CA TYR A 162 -12.52 -11.91 -6.36
C TYR A 162 -11.28 -12.27 -7.17
N LYS A 163 -11.33 -13.34 -7.96
CA LYS A 163 -10.19 -13.85 -8.74
C LYS A 163 -10.48 -13.93 -10.24
N GLU A 164 -11.70 -14.31 -10.63
CA GLU A 164 -12.03 -14.57 -12.02
C GLU A 164 -13.50 -14.26 -12.36
N PRO A 165 -13.82 -13.94 -13.63
CA PRO A 165 -15.18 -13.62 -14.09
C PRO A 165 -16.22 -14.69 -13.79
N LYS A 166 -15.83 -15.97 -13.70
CA LYS A 166 -16.72 -17.09 -13.37
C LYS A 166 -17.46 -16.89 -12.05
N GLN A 167 -16.84 -16.19 -11.08
CA GLN A 167 -17.47 -15.88 -9.79
C GLN A 167 -18.69 -14.96 -9.93
N LEU A 168 -18.76 -14.17 -11.01
CA LEU A 168 -19.84 -13.21 -11.32
C LEU A 168 -20.88 -13.76 -12.28
N GLN A 169 -20.56 -14.85 -12.98
CA GLN A 169 -21.35 -15.36 -14.10
C GLN A 169 -22.79 -15.68 -13.69
N GLY A 170 -23.75 -15.16 -14.44
CA GLY A 170 -25.17 -15.43 -14.26
C GLY A 170 -25.78 -14.84 -12.98
N LYS A 171 -25.06 -14.01 -12.23
CA LYS A 171 -25.51 -13.42 -10.96
C LYS A 171 -25.97 -11.97 -11.14
N ARG A 172 -26.89 -11.55 -10.28
CA ARG A 172 -27.20 -10.12 -10.01
C ARG A 172 -26.17 -9.63 -9.00
N VAL A 173 -25.29 -8.75 -9.42
CA VAL A 173 -24.13 -8.34 -8.63
C VAL A 173 -24.29 -6.89 -8.18
N LEU A 174 -24.03 -6.64 -6.90
CA LEU A 174 -23.81 -5.31 -6.37
C LEU A 174 -22.34 -5.11 -6.06
N VAL A 175 -21.69 -4.14 -6.71
CA VAL A 175 -20.32 -3.73 -6.37
C VAL A 175 -20.37 -2.50 -5.49
N ILE A 176 -19.70 -2.53 -4.34
CA ILE A 176 -19.61 -1.41 -3.40
C ILE A 176 -18.23 -0.77 -3.52
N GLY A 177 -18.18 0.50 -3.94
CA GLY A 177 -16.95 1.28 -4.04
C GLY A 177 -16.51 1.58 -5.46
N GLY A 178 -16.01 2.81 -5.67
CA GLY A 178 -15.62 3.36 -6.98
C GLY A 178 -14.11 3.48 -7.20
N GLY A 179 -13.30 2.74 -6.45
CA GLY A 179 -11.86 2.61 -6.71
C GLY A 179 -11.58 1.76 -7.96
N ASN A 180 -10.30 1.62 -8.33
CA ASN A 180 -9.91 0.88 -9.54
C ASN A 180 -10.53 -0.54 -9.57
N SER A 181 -10.37 -1.31 -8.47
CA SER A 181 -10.93 -2.67 -8.39
C SER A 181 -12.46 -2.68 -8.51
N GLY A 182 -13.16 -1.73 -7.87
CA GLY A 182 -14.62 -1.63 -7.98
C GLY A 182 -15.08 -1.35 -9.40
N CYS A 183 -14.40 -0.46 -10.11
CA CYS A 183 -14.68 -0.15 -11.51
C CYS A 183 -14.43 -1.35 -12.42
N ASP A 184 -13.29 -2.04 -12.26
CA ASP A 184 -12.93 -3.20 -13.08
C ASP A 184 -13.94 -4.35 -12.85
N ILE A 185 -14.25 -4.69 -11.60
CA ILE A 185 -15.19 -5.76 -11.25
C ILE A 185 -16.62 -5.42 -11.71
N ALA A 186 -17.04 -4.16 -11.63
CA ALA A 186 -18.34 -3.74 -12.17
C ALA A 186 -18.39 -3.89 -13.70
N CYS A 187 -17.32 -3.53 -14.42
CA CYS A 187 -17.23 -3.72 -15.85
C CYS A 187 -17.26 -5.22 -16.23
N GLU A 188 -16.54 -6.06 -15.50
CA GLU A 188 -16.60 -7.51 -15.71
C GLU A 188 -17.98 -8.09 -15.40
N SER A 189 -18.58 -7.68 -14.27
CA SER A 189 -19.94 -8.08 -13.93
C SER A 189 -20.96 -7.69 -15.02
N ALA A 190 -20.81 -6.51 -15.62
CA ALA A 190 -21.66 -6.08 -16.72
C ALA A 190 -21.46 -6.91 -18.01
N ARG A 191 -20.35 -7.63 -18.14
CA ARG A 191 -20.09 -8.53 -19.29
C ARG A 191 -20.67 -9.92 -19.10
N VAL A 192 -20.56 -10.48 -17.88
CA VAL A 192 -20.85 -11.91 -17.62
C VAL A 192 -22.00 -12.14 -16.63
N GLY A 193 -22.39 -11.15 -15.85
CA GLY A 193 -23.52 -11.20 -14.91
C GLY A 193 -24.87 -11.01 -15.60
N THR A 194 -25.94 -11.27 -14.84
CA THR A 194 -27.32 -10.99 -15.28
C THR A 194 -27.68 -9.52 -15.09
N ALA A 195 -27.19 -8.91 -14.03
CA ALA A 195 -27.32 -7.49 -13.74
C ALA A 195 -26.15 -7.00 -12.91
N CYS A 196 -25.78 -5.74 -13.07
CA CYS A 196 -24.72 -5.08 -12.28
C CYS A 196 -25.18 -3.72 -11.78
N ASP A 197 -25.13 -3.52 -10.47
CA ASP A 197 -25.29 -2.20 -9.85
C ASP A 197 -23.97 -1.79 -9.17
N LEU A 198 -23.66 -0.49 -9.20
CA LEU A 198 -22.46 0.08 -8.57
C LEU A 198 -22.90 1.09 -7.50
N SER A 199 -22.68 0.75 -6.23
CA SER A 199 -23.03 1.62 -5.10
C SER A 199 -21.84 2.52 -4.72
N LEU A 200 -22.09 3.83 -4.71
CA LEU A 200 -21.12 4.86 -4.37
C LEU A 200 -21.64 5.76 -3.25
N ARG A 201 -20.98 5.72 -2.10
CA ARG A 201 -21.29 6.58 -0.95
C ARG A 201 -21.04 8.07 -1.23
N SER A 202 -20.09 8.37 -2.11
CA SER A 202 -19.70 9.73 -2.49
C SER A 202 -19.17 9.76 -3.92
N GLY A 203 -19.10 10.94 -4.52
CA GLY A 203 -18.52 11.08 -5.86
C GLY A 203 -17.03 10.75 -5.91
N TYR A 204 -16.62 10.23 -7.04
CA TYR A 204 -15.22 9.87 -7.35
C TYR A 204 -14.68 10.70 -8.50
N TRP A 205 -13.35 10.97 -8.45
CA TRP A 205 -12.62 11.50 -9.60
C TRP A 205 -12.20 10.33 -10.50
N PHE A 206 -12.67 10.35 -11.76
CA PHE A 206 -12.23 9.43 -12.80
C PHE A 206 -11.22 10.16 -13.69
N LEU A 207 -10.08 9.53 -13.93
CA LEU A 207 -9.05 10.01 -14.83
C LEU A 207 -8.87 9.02 -15.98
N PRO A 208 -8.69 9.48 -17.22
CA PRO A 208 -8.37 8.59 -18.32
C PRO A 208 -6.99 7.94 -18.09
N LYS A 209 -6.82 6.68 -18.50
CA LYS A 209 -5.51 6.00 -18.47
C LYS A 209 -4.53 6.61 -19.47
N THR A 210 -5.05 7.09 -20.61
CA THR A 210 -4.28 7.70 -21.68
C THR A 210 -4.84 9.08 -22.03
N ALA A 211 -3.96 9.99 -22.43
CA ALA A 211 -4.32 11.27 -23.02
C ALA A 211 -3.31 11.61 -24.12
N PHE A 212 -3.81 12.14 -25.24
CA PHE A 212 -2.97 12.49 -26.41
C PHE A 212 -2.11 11.32 -26.90
N GLY A 213 -2.66 10.09 -26.91
CA GLY A 213 -1.98 8.88 -27.36
C GLY A 213 -0.87 8.36 -26.43
N LYS A 214 -0.73 8.91 -25.22
CA LYS A 214 0.29 8.50 -24.23
C LYS A 214 -0.36 8.13 -22.89
N PRO A 215 0.27 7.27 -22.09
CA PRO A 215 -0.15 7.07 -20.71
C PRO A 215 -0.20 8.39 -19.96
N LEU A 216 -1.28 8.64 -19.20
CA LEU A 216 -1.42 9.87 -18.43
C LEU A 216 -0.29 10.03 -17.41
N SER A 217 0.20 8.92 -16.85
CA SER A 217 1.33 8.91 -15.92
C SER A 217 2.67 9.37 -16.51
N ASP A 218 2.81 9.37 -17.85
CA ASP A 218 4.05 9.74 -18.52
C ASP A 218 4.05 11.20 -19.01
N LEU A 219 2.93 11.89 -18.85
CA LEU A 219 2.84 13.28 -19.25
C LEU A 219 3.66 14.19 -18.31
N PRO A 220 4.26 15.27 -18.83
CA PRO A 220 5.11 16.19 -18.05
C PRO A 220 4.35 16.96 -16.97
N ILE A 221 3.03 16.91 -16.95
CA ILE A 221 2.17 17.51 -15.94
C ILE A 221 2.58 17.15 -14.49
N TRP A 222 3.12 15.95 -14.27
CA TRP A 222 3.55 15.48 -12.97
C TRP A 222 4.82 16.15 -12.43
N ASN A 223 5.51 16.93 -13.25
CA ASN A 223 6.66 17.74 -12.83
C ASN A 223 6.25 19.15 -12.38
N LEU A 224 4.98 19.51 -12.56
CA LEU A 224 4.44 20.83 -12.23
C LEU A 224 4.03 20.90 -10.73
N PRO A 225 3.87 22.09 -10.15
CA PRO A 225 3.30 22.24 -8.82
C PRO A 225 1.89 21.62 -8.72
N VAL A 226 1.56 21.03 -7.56
CA VAL A 226 0.31 20.26 -7.36
C VAL A 226 -0.96 21.08 -7.69
N TRP A 227 -0.97 22.37 -7.41
CA TRP A 227 -2.12 23.22 -7.73
C TRP A 227 -2.34 23.30 -9.25
N LEU A 228 -1.26 23.37 -10.04
CA LEU A 228 -1.34 23.43 -11.51
C LEU A 228 -1.70 22.04 -12.09
N GLN A 229 -1.13 20.96 -11.53
CA GLN A 229 -1.58 19.60 -11.87
C GLN A 229 -3.10 19.46 -11.67
N ARG A 230 -3.64 19.90 -10.52
CA ARG A 230 -5.08 19.86 -10.24
C ARG A 230 -5.89 20.66 -11.25
N LEU A 231 -5.43 21.85 -11.61
CA LEU A 231 -6.12 22.71 -12.59
C LEU A 231 -6.18 22.02 -13.96
N MET A 232 -5.04 21.57 -14.47
CA MET A 232 -4.94 20.93 -15.79
C MET A 232 -5.72 19.60 -15.85
N LEU A 233 -5.62 18.76 -14.82
CA LEU A 233 -6.37 17.49 -14.79
C LEU A 233 -7.88 17.71 -14.62
N ARG A 234 -8.31 18.75 -13.91
CA ARG A 234 -9.75 19.10 -13.85
C ARG A 234 -10.26 19.60 -15.20
N ALA A 235 -9.46 20.38 -15.92
CA ALA A 235 -9.79 20.78 -17.29
C ALA A 235 -9.89 19.57 -18.22
N LEU A 236 -8.93 18.63 -18.13
CA LEU A 236 -8.94 17.40 -18.90
C LEU A 236 -10.19 16.54 -18.58
N VAL A 237 -10.55 16.38 -17.31
CA VAL A 237 -11.77 15.67 -16.90
C VAL A 237 -13.00 16.37 -17.48
N ARG A 238 -13.08 17.69 -17.43
CA ARG A 238 -14.22 18.42 -17.98
C ARG A 238 -14.36 18.25 -19.49
N VAL A 239 -13.26 18.19 -20.22
CA VAL A 239 -13.28 18.03 -21.69
C VAL A 239 -13.61 16.58 -22.08
N PHE A 240 -12.99 15.58 -21.46
CA PHE A 240 -13.11 14.18 -21.88
C PHE A 240 -14.25 13.42 -21.20
N ILE A 241 -14.62 13.78 -19.98
CA ILE A 241 -15.66 13.09 -19.19
C ILE A 241 -16.92 13.95 -19.10
N GLY A 242 -16.77 15.26 -18.91
CA GLY A 242 -17.90 16.19 -18.78
C GLY A 242 -18.49 16.20 -17.37
N ASP A 243 -19.83 16.26 -17.29
CA ASP A 243 -20.54 16.28 -16.01
C ASP A 243 -20.92 14.87 -15.55
N TYR A 244 -20.54 14.50 -14.34
CA TYR A 244 -20.84 13.19 -13.73
C TYR A 244 -22.32 12.88 -13.63
N ARG A 245 -23.19 13.89 -13.57
CA ARG A 245 -24.66 13.74 -13.58
C ARG A 245 -25.16 13.02 -14.83
N HIS A 246 -24.49 13.16 -15.96
CA HIS A 246 -24.83 12.44 -17.18
C HIS A 246 -24.64 10.92 -17.09
N TYR A 247 -23.88 10.46 -16.08
CA TYR A 247 -23.66 9.04 -15.78
C TYR A 247 -24.50 8.56 -14.59
N GLY A 248 -25.37 9.42 -14.02
CA GLY A 248 -26.10 9.13 -12.79
C GLY A 248 -25.22 9.13 -11.54
N LEU A 249 -24.02 9.72 -11.62
CA LEU A 249 -23.05 9.76 -10.54
C LEU A 249 -23.07 11.10 -9.79
N GLN A 250 -22.77 11.03 -8.50
CA GLN A 250 -22.54 12.24 -7.70
C GLN A 250 -21.23 12.92 -8.10
N LYS A 251 -21.22 14.24 -8.06
CA LYS A 251 -19.97 15.00 -8.20
C LYS A 251 -19.05 14.74 -7.02
N PRO A 252 -17.71 14.65 -7.25
CA PRO A 252 -16.76 14.56 -6.14
C PRO A 252 -16.91 15.78 -5.20
N ASN A 253 -17.05 15.51 -3.90
CA ASN A 253 -17.15 16.51 -2.84
C ASN A 253 -15.80 16.85 -2.19
N HIS A 254 -14.72 16.38 -2.78
CA HIS A 254 -13.33 16.55 -2.32
C HIS A 254 -12.44 17.02 -3.48
N LYS A 255 -11.30 17.62 -3.13
CA LYS A 255 -10.32 18.06 -4.15
C LYS A 255 -9.64 16.85 -4.77
N LEU A 256 -9.27 16.97 -6.04
CA LEU A 256 -8.45 15.95 -6.70
C LEU A 256 -7.15 15.73 -5.91
N PHE A 257 -6.79 14.46 -5.65
CA PHE A 257 -5.67 14.02 -4.82
C PHE A 257 -5.82 14.19 -3.30
N GLU A 258 -7.00 14.49 -2.79
CA GLU A 258 -7.32 14.24 -1.38
C GLU A 258 -7.61 12.75 -1.14
N ARG A 259 -8.13 12.09 -2.17
CA ARG A 259 -8.31 10.63 -2.24
C ARG A 259 -7.73 10.14 -3.56
N HIS A 260 -7.38 8.86 -3.63
CA HIS A 260 -6.88 8.27 -4.87
C HIS A 260 -7.98 8.31 -5.95
N PRO A 261 -7.74 8.90 -7.13
CA PRO A 261 -8.70 8.88 -8.23
C PRO A 261 -8.77 7.47 -8.83
N ALA A 262 -9.89 7.12 -9.44
CA ALA A 262 -10.00 5.94 -10.27
C ALA A 262 -9.38 6.23 -11.65
N PHE A 263 -8.50 5.34 -12.11
CA PHE A 263 -7.90 5.42 -13.45
C PHE A 263 -8.62 4.46 -14.40
N GLY A 264 -9.34 5.03 -15.34
CA GLY A 264 -10.12 4.31 -16.34
C GLY A 264 -11.49 4.93 -16.50
N THR A 265 -11.96 4.97 -17.74
CA THR A 265 -13.26 5.54 -18.13
C THR A 265 -14.22 4.47 -18.63
N GLU A 266 -13.82 3.20 -18.64
CA GLU A 266 -14.63 2.12 -19.15
C GLU A 266 -15.95 1.96 -18.39
N VAL A 267 -15.92 2.06 -17.07
CA VAL A 267 -17.11 2.02 -16.21
C VAL A 267 -18.13 3.11 -16.60
N LEU A 268 -17.65 4.29 -17.00
CA LEU A 268 -18.52 5.38 -17.44
C LEU A 268 -19.27 5.03 -18.74
N ASN A 269 -18.63 4.29 -19.66
CA ASN A 269 -19.28 3.81 -20.87
C ASN A 269 -20.41 2.79 -20.54
N TYR A 270 -20.16 1.85 -19.62
CA TYR A 270 -21.19 0.89 -19.19
C TYR A 270 -22.35 1.55 -18.42
N LEU A 271 -22.09 2.59 -17.65
CA LEU A 271 -23.13 3.42 -17.04
C LEU A 271 -23.99 4.13 -18.09
N ARG A 272 -23.38 4.69 -19.14
CA ARG A 272 -24.10 5.34 -20.25
C ARG A 272 -24.89 4.35 -21.10
N GLN A 273 -24.43 3.11 -21.22
CA GLN A 273 -25.14 2.02 -21.90
C GLN A 273 -26.28 1.42 -21.05
N GLY A 274 -26.40 1.81 -19.77
CA GLY A 274 -27.37 1.22 -18.84
C GLY A 274 -27.04 -0.19 -18.38
N ARG A 275 -25.85 -0.71 -18.71
CA ARG A 275 -25.39 -2.05 -18.30
C ARG A 275 -24.91 -2.10 -16.85
N ILE A 276 -24.50 -0.95 -16.31
CA ILE A 276 -24.24 -0.75 -14.87
C ILE A 276 -25.22 0.30 -14.40
N LYS A 277 -25.96 0.01 -13.32
CA LYS A 277 -26.88 0.96 -12.70
C LYS A 277 -26.18 1.63 -11.50
N PRO A 278 -26.06 2.97 -11.47
CA PRO A 278 -25.50 3.64 -10.32
C PRO A 278 -26.49 3.60 -9.15
N ARG A 279 -25.99 3.39 -7.94
CA ARG A 279 -26.75 3.41 -6.70
C ARG A 279 -26.07 4.32 -5.67
N PRO A 280 -26.81 4.98 -4.81
CA PRO A 280 -26.25 5.71 -3.67
C PRO A 280 -25.76 4.73 -2.60
N ASP A 281 -25.45 5.24 -1.41
CA ASP A 281 -25.05 4.41 -0.28
C ASP A 281 -26.15 3.45 0.18
N ILE A 282 -25.74 2.36 0.82
CA ILE A 282 -26.64 1.35 1.38
C ILE A 282 -27.17 1.83 2.74
N ALA A 283 -28.48 1.78 2.92
CA ALA A 283 -29.12 2.08 4.19
C ALA A 283 -29.25 0.85 5.09
N ARG A 284 -29.65 -0.30 4.52
CA ARG A 284 -29.78 -1.58 5.24
C ARG A 284 -29.85 -2.77 4.31
N LEU A 285 -29.60 -3.95 4.88
CA LEU A 285 -29.67 -5.26 4.21
C LEU A 285 -30.87 -6.06 4.75
N SER A 286 -31.56 -6.81 3.89
CA SER A 286 -32.72 -7.63 4.28
C SER A 286 -32.86 -8.84 3.35
N GLY A 287 -32.35 -10.00 3.75
CA GLY A 287 -32.33 -11.17 2.89
C GLY A 287 -31.45 -10.92 1.67
N THR A 288 -31.97 -11.16 0.47
CA THR A 288 -31.28 -10.84 -0.81
C THR A 288 -31.48 -9.39 -1.24
N LYS A 289 -32.30 -8.61 -0.50
CA LYS A 289 -32.62 -7.22 -0.84
C LYS A 289 -31.68 -6.23 -0.15
N VAL A 290 -31.27 -5.23 -0.91
CA VAL A 290 -30.47 -4.10 -0.44
C VAL A 290 -31.31 -2.84 -0.57
N HIS A 291 -31.50 -2.10 0.53
CA HIS A 291 -32.18 -0.83 0.58
C HIS A 291 -31.16 0.29 0.54
N PHE A 292 -31.33 1.23 -0.38
CA PHE A 292 -30.43 2.36 -0.57
C PHE A 292 -30.94 3.62 0.13
N THR A 293 -30.07 4.60 0.32
CA THR A 293 -30.39 5.85 1.04
C THR A 293 -31.39 6.75 0.31
N ASP A 294 -31.63 6.52 -0.99
CA ASP A 294 -32.66 7.21 -1.78
C ASP A 294 -34.04 6.53 -1.72
N GLY A 295 -34.19 5.49 -0.87
CA GLY A 295 -35.42 4.70 -0.76
C GLY A 295 -35.59 3.60 -1.81
N SER A 296 -34.69 3.53 -2.82
CA SER A 296 -34.74 2.46 -3.80
C SER A 296 -34.28 1.11 -3.21
N VAL A 297 -34.74 0.02 -3.84
CA VAL A 297 -34.44 -1.35 -3.42
C VAL A 297 -33.89 -2.12 -4.61
N GLY A 298 -32.83 -2.88 -4.39
CA GLY A 298 -32.29 -3.84 -5.35
C GLY A 298 -32.25 -5.25 -4.76
N GLU A 299 -32.24 -6.26 -5.60
CA GLU A 299 -32.11 -7.66 -5.20
C GLU A 299 -30.89 -8.28 -5.85
N TYR A 300 -30.03 -8.92 -5.05
CA TYR A 300 -28.73 -9.39 -5.49
C TYR A 300 -28.43 -10.79 -4.99
N ASP A 301 -27.64 -11.52 -5.78
CA ASP A 301 -27.12 -12.85 -5.46
C ASP A 301 -25.72 -12.76 -4.84
N LEU A 302 -24.98 -11.70 -5.23
CA LEU A 302 -23.61 -11.46 -4.80
C LEU A 302 -23.39 -9.97 -4.53
N ILE A 303 -22.76 -9.67 -3.40
CA ILE A 303 -22.19 -8.35 -3.10
C ILE A 303 -20.66 -8.48 -3.16
N VAL A 304 -19.99 -7.60 -3.94
CA VAL A 304 -18.54 -7.47 -3.95
C VAL A 304 -18.15 -6.15 -3.27
N ALA A 305 -17.55 -6.26 -2.09
CA ALA A 305 -17.05 -5.11 -1.34
C ALA A 305 -15.67 -4.68 -1.86
N ALA A 306 -15.63 -3.68 -2.75
CA ALA A 306 -14.40 -3.04 -3.23
C ALA A 306 -14.10 -1.79 -2.39
N THR A 307 -14.09 -1.95 -1.07
CA THR A 307 -14.06 -0.88 -0.06
C THR A 307 -12.67 -0.58 0.47
N GLY A 308 -11.63 -1.18 -0.16
CA GLY A 308 -10.23 -0.96 0.16
C GLY A 308 -9.75 -1.81 1.35
N PHE A 309 -8.63 -1.39 1.92
CA PHE A 309 -7.90 -2.15 2.93
C PHE A 309 -7.59 -1.27 4.14
N ASN A 310 -7.34 -1.90 5.28
CA ASN A 310 -6.80 -1.23 6.45
C ASN A 310 -5.28 -1.26 6.40
N ASN A 311 -4.66 -0.25 7.00
CA ASN A 311 -3.23 -0.27 7.22
C ASN A 311 -2.96 -0.99 8.54
N ALA A 312 -2.47 -2.23 8.48
CA ALA A 312 -2.31 -3.10 9.63
C ALA A 312 -0.85 -3.55 9.84
N LEU A 313 -0.43 -3.49 11.09
CA LEU A 313 0.87 -3.98 11.58
C LEU A 313 0.63 -4.94 12.77
N PRO A 314 -0.10 -6.06 12.56
CA PRO A 314 -0.63 -6.88 13.66
C PRO A 314 0.44 -7.59 14.47
N PHE A 315 1.62 -7.79 13.90
CA PHE A 315 2.76 -8.42 14.54
C PHE A 315 3.63 -7.45 15.37
N LEU A 316 3.29 -6.16 15.38
CA LEU A 316 3.91 -5.16 16.25
C LEU A 316 3.00 -4.82 17.44
N PRO A 317 3.55 -4.44 18.60
CA PRO A 317 2.78 -3.86 19.70
C PRO A 317 1.98 -2.64 19.24
N LYS A 318 0.70 -2.54 19.62
CA LYS A 318 -0.22 -1.50 19.14
C LYS A 318 0.23 -0.07 19.41
N ASN A 319 0.94 0.15 20.50
CA ASN A 319 1.42 1.47 20.93
C ASN A 319 2.80 1.84 20.37
N LEU A 320 3.42 0.96 19.57
CA LEU A 320 4.76 1.18 19.04
C LEU A 320 4.76 2.13 17.84
N VAL A 321 3.77 2.00 16.97
CA VAL A 321 3.56 2.85 15.79
C VAL A 321 2.08 3.18 15.68
N SER A 322 1.73 4.45 15.78
CA SER A 322 0.33 4.86 15.61
C SER A 322 -0.09 4.87 14.14
N VAL A 323 -1.35 4.50 13.91
CA VAL A 323 -2.01 4.64 12.61
C VAL A 323 -3.20 5.56 12.81
N GLU A 324 -3.14 6.77 12.25
CA GLU A 324 -4.19 7.78 12.39
C GLU A 324 -4.83 8.05 11.03
N ASN A 325 -6.14 7.93 10.94
CA ASN A 325 -6.89 8.09 9.68
C ASN A 325 -6.31 7.26 8.53
N ASP A 326 -5.94 6.00 8.80
CA ASP A 326 -5.26 5.09 7.86
C ASP A 326 -3.87 5.55 7.41
N ILE A 327 -3.21 6.42 8.17
CA ILE A 327 -1.86 6.90 7.86
C ILE A 327 -0.91 6.44 8.95
N VAL A 328 0.10 5.68 8.59
CA VAL A 328 1.15 5.23 9.50
C VAL A 328 2.02 6.43 9.88
N GLN A 329 2.13 6.69 11.19
CA GLN A 329 2.81 7.87 11.74
C GLN A 329 4.30 7.60 11.91
N VAL A 330 5.10 7.88 10.89
CA VAL A 330 6.56 7.71 10.89
C VAL A 330 7.25 8.97 10.37
N TYR A 331 8.43 9.26 10.86
CA TYR A 331 9.23 10.40 10.40
C TYR A 331 10.07 10.02 9.20
N GLY A 332 10.30 10.97 8.29
CA GLY A 332 11.10 10.74 7.08
C GLY A 332 10.59 9.62 6.16
N GLY A 333 9.35 9.18 6.37
CA GLY A 333 8.69 8.15 5.56
C GLY A 333 8.96 6.70 5.98
N ALA A 334 9.80 6.46 7.01
CA ALA A 334 10.13 5.09 7.46
C ALA A 334 10.49 4.94 8.94
N PHE A 335 10.70 6.02 9.71
CA PHE A 335 11.38 5.98 11.01
C PHE A 335 10.45 6.33 12.17
N PRO A 336 9.99 5.35 12.98
CA PRO A 336 9.34 5.61 14.26
C PRO A 336 10.29 6.36 15.22
N ASP A 337 9.74 7.22 16.09
CA ASP A 337 10.56 8.00 17.03
C ASP A 337 10.79 7.30 18.39
N ALA A 338 10.00 6.29 18.70
CA ALA A 338 10.03 5.64 20.01
C ALA A 338 11.17 4.65 20.19
N VAL A 339 11.58 3.93 19.13
CA VAL A 339 12.50 2.79 19.21
C VAL A 339 13.59 2.86 18.14
N LYS A 340 14.74 2.25 18.44
CA LYS A 340 15.81 2.04 17.46
C LYS A 340 15.52 0.83 16.60
N ASN A 341 16.11 0.82 15.41
CA ASN A 341 16.19 -0.33 14.53
C ASN A 341 14.83 -0.90 14.08
N LEU A 342 13.76 -0.07 14.14
CA LEU A 342 12.48 -0.34 13.47
C LEU A 342 12.31 0.61 12.29
N TYR A 343 12.03 0.03 11.13
CA TYR A 343 11.87 0.77 9.88
C TYR A 343 10.60 0.30 9.17
N ILE A 344 9.64 1.20 8.95
CA ILE A 344 8.33 0.90 8.37
C ILE A 344 8.28 1.49 6.97
N VAL A 345 8.44 0.67 5.93
CA VAL A 345 8.65 1.13 4.56
C VAL A 345 7.50 0.76 3.64
N GLY A 346 7.17 1.64 2.68
CA GLY A 346 6.22 1.33 1.60
C GLY A 346 4.78 1.73 1.83
N TRP A 347 4.49 2.61 2.79
CA TRP A 347 3.13 3.06 3.11
C TRP A 347 2.67 4.28 2.33
N ALA A 348 3.60 4.98 1.68
CA ALA A 348 3.27 6.09 0.81
C ALA A 348 2.76 5.59 -0.55
N GLN A 349 1.65 6.15 -1.03
CA GLN A 349 1.05 5.83 -2.32
C GLN A 349 1.36 6.96 -3.33
N PRO A 350 2.23 6.74 -4.30
CA PRO A 350 2.50 7.72 -5.35
C PRO A 350 1.28 7.92 -6.26
N ARG A 351 1.05 9.16 -6.69
CA ARG A 351 -0.11 9.53 -7.51
C ARG A 351 -0.09 8.95 -8.93
N ASN A 352 1.08 8.59 -9.46
CA ASN A 352 1.24 8.18 -10.86
C ASN A 352 2.24 7.06 -11.11
N GLY A 353 2.45 6.18 -10.13
CA GLY A 353 3.40 5.06 -10.20
C GLY A 353 4.51 5.18 -9.16
N PHE A 354 5.02 4.05 -8.73
CA PHE A 354 5.93 4.00 -7.59
C PHE A 354 7.42 3.94 -7.96
N GLY A 355 7.75 3.60 -9.21
CA GLY A 355 9.11 3.34 -9.63
C GLY A 355 10.07 4.51 -9.40
N ALA A 356 9.59 5.73 -9.68
CA ALA A 356 10.39 6.95 -9.48
C ALA A 356 10.76 7.23 -8.00
N ILE A 357 10.14 6.53 -7.05
CA ILE A 357 10.33 6.75 -5.61
C ILE A 357 10.98 5.55 -4.94
N ILE A 358 10.57 4.32 -5.26
CA ILE A 358 10.97 3.12 -4.50
C ILE A 358 12.48 2.94 -4.45
N SER A 359 13.16 2.81 -5.60
CA SER A 359 14.61 2.57 -5.61
C SER A 359 15.40 3.73 -4.97
N PRO A 360 15.14 5.01 -5.30
CA PRO A 360 15.83 6.11 -4.63
C PRO A 360 15.58 6.17 -3.12
N ALA A 361 14.34 5.89 -2.67
CA ALA A 361 14.02 5.88 -1.24
C ALA A 361 14.69 4.72 -0.52
N ALA A 362 14.71 3.52 -1.11
CA ALA A 362 15.37 2.36 -0.53
C ALA A 362 16.88 2.61 -0.32
N LYS A 363 17.54 3.24 -1.29
CA LYS A 363 18.96 3.64 -1.17
C LYS A 363 19.17 4.65 -0.03
N LEU A 364 18.32 5.69 0.04
CA LEU A 364 18.38 6.65 1.14
C LEU A 364 18.15 5.96 2.50
N TYR A 365 17.17 5.07 2.59
CA TYR A 365 16.88 4.36 3.84
C TYR A 365 18.02 3.43 4.24
N ALA A 366 18.67 2.73 3.30
CA ALA A 366 19.85 1.92 3.59
C ALA A 366 21.00 2.78 4.14
N ASP A 367 21.25 3.97 3.57
CA ASP A 367 22.25 4.90 4.11
C ASP A 367 21.87 5.44 5.50
N MET A 368 20.59 5.72 5.76
CA MET A 368 20.11 6.12 7.07
C MET A 368 20.19 4.99 8.10
N ILE A 369 19.91 3.75 7.70
CA ILE A 369 20.06 2.55 8.53
C ILE A 369 21.53 2.36 8.93
N ALA A 370 22.47 2.51 8.00
CA ALA A 370 23.91 2.49 8.32
C ALA A 370 24.27 3.58 9.33
N LEU A 371 23.71 4.78 9.20
CA LEU A 371 23.94 5.88 10.14
C LEU A 371 23.35 5.59 11.53
N GLN A 372 22.31 4.77 11.68
CA GLN A 372 21.73 4.41 12.99
C GLN A 372 22.77 3.75 13.90
N ASP A 373 23.74 3.04 13.33
CA ASP A 373 24.83 2.41 14.10
C ASP A 373 25.82 3.41 14.71
N GLU A 374 25.82 4.63 14.19
CA GLU A 374 26.73 5.69 14.61
C GLU A 374 26.07 6.71 15.57
N ILE A 375 24.80 6.51 15.91
CA ILE A 375 24.03 7.41 16.76
C ILE A 375 23.24 6.64 17.84
N ASP A 376 23.20 7.20 19.07
CA ASP A 376 22.55 6.56 20.21
C ASP A 376 21.02 6.76 20.21
N LEU A 377 20.53 7.82 19.59
CA LEU A 377 19.11 8.11 19.51
C LEU A 377 18.44 7.39 18.32
N PRO A 378 17.15 7.01 18.43
CA PRO A 378 16.38 6.55 17.27
C PRO A 378 16.40 7.60 16.16
N LEU A 379 16.56 7.19 14.90
CA LEU A 379 16.53 8.11 13.76
C LEU A 379 15.24 8.93 13.70
N GLY A 380 14.10 8.31 13.96
CA GLY A 380 12.82 9.02 14.00
C GLY A 380 12.79 10.12 15.06
N TYR A 381 13.38 9.86 16.24
CA TYR A 381 13.53 10.87 17.30
C TYR A 381 14.37 12.07 16.84
N VAL A 382 15.49 11.80 16.19
CA VAL A 382 16.35 12.86 15.64
C VAL A 382 15.59 13.67 14.57
N LEU A 383 14.86 13.02 13.68
CA LEU A 383 14.08 13.68 12.64
C LEU A 383 12.94 14.54 13.22
N LYS A 384 12.25 14.05 14.26
CA LYS A 384 11.23 14.77 15.02
C LYS A 384 11.78 16.09 15.59
N TRP A 385 12.87 16.02 16.33
CA TRP A 385 13.50 17.19 16.93
C TRP A 385 14.19 18.12 15.93
N ARG A 386 14.39 17.65 14.71
CA ARG A 386 14.74 18.51 13.58
C ARG A 386 13.56 19.22 12.94
N GLY A 387 12.36 19.03 13.45
CA GLY A 387 11.15 19.68 13.00
C GLY A 387 10.46 18.98 11.82
N LEU A 388 10.85 17.75 11.48
CA LEU A 388 10.06 16.96 10.52
C LEU A 388 8.70 16.62 11.15
N LYS A 389 7.67 16.64 10.32
CA LYS A 389 6.33 16.24 10.71
C LYS A 389 6.02 14.85 10.21
N VAL A 390 5.16 14.14 10.93
CA VAL A 390 4.56 12.91 10.44
C VAL A 390 3.62 13.19 9.25
N PRO A 391 3.37 12.20 8.38
CA PRO A 391 2.53 12.40 7.22
C PRO A 391 1.06 12.68 7.61
N THR A 392 0.40 13.55 6.87
CA THR A 392 -1.04 13.84 6.98
C THR A 392 -1.84 13.27 5.82
N THR A 393 -1.17 12.67 4.84
CA THR A 393 -1.75 11.99 3.70
C THR A 393 -0.84 10.85 3.26
N HIS A 394 -1.45 9.76 2.82
CA HIS A 394 -0.69 8.66 2.21
C HIS A 394 -0.36 8.94 0.73
N LEU A 395 -1.05 9.89 0.08
CA LEU A 395 -0.80 10.23 -1.32
C LEU A 395 0.38 11.19 -1.47
N VAL A 396 1.43 10.73 -2.11
CA VAL A 396 2.65 11.52 -2.33
C VAL A 396 2.81 11.94 -3.79
N ASP A 397 3.36 13.14 -3.98
CA ASP A 397 3.72 13.64 -5.29
C ASP A 397 5.14 13.16 -5.67
N PRO A 398 5.29 12.37 -6.75
CA PRO A 398 6.60 11.80 -7.11
C PRO A 398 7.68 12.84 -7.37
N GLY A 399 7.32 13.98 -7.97
CA GLY A 399 8.28 15.04 -8.29
C GLY A 399 8.87 15.70 -7.03
N SER A 400 8.02 16.10 -6.10
CA SER A 400 8.46 16.68 -4.82
C SER A 400 9.18 15.65 -3.94
N THR A 401 8.70 14.41 -3.91
CA THR A 401 9.33 13.33 -3.13
C THR A 401 10.75 13.04 -3.62
N ARG A 402 10.99 12.96 -4.93
CA ARG A 402 12.36 12.80 -5.47
C ARG A 402 13.29 13.95 -5.06
N ARG A 403 12.79 15.19 -5.08
CA ARG A 403 13.60 16.34 -4.62
C ARG A 403 13.94 16.24 -3.13
N VAL A 404 12.99 15.81 -2.30
CA VAL A 404 13.21 15.59 -0.87
C VAL A 404 14.25 14.48 -0.65
N ILE A 405 14.15 13.35 -1.36
CA ILE A 405 15.12 12.24 -1.28
C ILE A 405 16.52 12.75 -1.66
N TRP A 406 16.64 13.48 -2.75
CA TRP A 406 17.92 14.04 -3.20
C TRP A 406 18.53 15.02 -2.18
N LEU A 407 17.73 15.90 -1.59
CA LEU A 407 18.16 16.81 -0.52
C LEU A 407 18.57 16.03 0.74
N ALA A 408 17.81 15.00 1.11
CA ALA A 408 18.09 14.17 2.27
C ALA A 408 19.47 13.49 2.15
N HIS A 409 19.83 12.93 1.00
CA HIS A 409 21.17 12.40 0.75
C HIS A 409 22.27 13.46 0.97
N LYS A 410 22.06 14.68 0.52
CA LYS A 410 23.06 15.77 0.69
C LYS A 410 23.26 16.20 2.14
N VAL A 411 22.21 16.15 2.95
CA VAL A 411 22.28 16.58 4.36
C VAL A 411 22.55 15.42 5.33
N LEU A 412 22.54 14.17 4.84
CA LEU A 412 22.76 12.98 5.65
C LEU A 412 24.09 13.04 6.45
N PRO A 413 25.24 13.49 5.91
CA PRO A 413 26.48 13.59 6.68
C PRO A 413 26.38 14.52 7.88
N LEU A 414 25.50 15.50 7.82
CA LEU A 414 25.30 16.46 8.94
C LEU A 414 24.42 15.87 10.04
N LEU A 415 23.69 14.79 9.79
CA LEU A 415 22.70 14.23 10.71
C LEU A 415 23.37 13.67 11.96
N LYS A 416 24.55 13.05 11.85
CA LYS A 416 25.34 12.56 12.98
C LYS A 416 25.68 13.67 13.98
N ARG A 417 26.21 14.80 13.50
CA ARG A 417 26.51 15.96 14.34
C ARG A 417 25.24 16.51 14.99
N ARG A 418 24.14 16.56 14.24
CA ARG A 418 22.86 17.04 14.77
C ARG A 418 22.28 16.11 15.82
N ALA A 419 22.43 14.79 15.66
CA ALA A 419 21.98 13.82 16.64
C ALA A 419 22.65 14.03 18.00
N ARG A 420 23.96 14.32 18.04
CA ARG A 420 24.68 14.65 19.28
C ARG A 420 24.12 15.89 19.98
N ILE A 421 23.88 16.98 19.23
CA ILE A 421 23.29 18.22 19.76
C ILE A 421 21.86 17.96 20.30
N ILE A 422 21.10 17.09 19.63
CA ILE A 422 19.75 16.74 20.06
C ILE A 422 19.80 15.90 21.34
N ALA A 423 20.75 14.94 21.44
CA ALA A 423 20.93 14.15 22.66
C ALA A 423 21.22 15.01 23.90
N GLU A 424 22.03 16.05 23.73
CA GLU A 424 22.35 17.00 24.82
C GLU A 424 21.16 17.88 25.23
N LYS A 425 20.39 18.37 24.24
CA LYS A 425 19.28 19.31 24.49
C LYS A 425 17.96 18.62 24.83
N HIS A 426 17.76 17.44 24.35
CA HIS A 426 16.55 16.64 24.47
C HIS A 426 16.93 15.19 24.77
N PRO A 427 17.40 14.89 25.99
CA PRO A 427 17.78 13.55 26.38
C PRO A 427 16.57 12.62 26.29
N ARG A 428 16.76 11.46 25.63
CA ARG A 428 15.76 10.41 25.60
C ARG A 428 15.71 9.72 26.96
N PRO A 429 14.51 9.47 27.51
CA PRO A 429 14.39 8.61 28.70
C PRO A 429 14.99 7.22 28.41
N PRO A 430 15.47 6.51 29.44
CA PRO A 430 15.90 5.13 29.29
C PRO A 430 14.83 4.30 28.56
N PHE A 431 15.25 3.44 27.67
CA PHE A 431 14.32 2.60 26.92
C PHE A 431 13.71 1.55 27.86
N ASP A 432 12.39 1.49 27.89
CA ASP A 432 11.63 0.51 28.66
C ASP A 432 10.81 -0.37 27.73
N PRO A 433 11.23 -1.63 27.48
CA PRO A 433 10.53 -2.54 26.59
C PRO A 433 9.15 -2.96 27.12
N SER A 434 8.90 -2.84 28.44
CA SER A 434 7.61 -3.20 29.03
C SER A 434 6.47 -2.31 28.55
N LEU A 435 6.78 -1.09 28.09
CA LEU A 435 5.82 -0.18 27.47
C LEU A 435 5.30 -0.68 26.13
N TYR A 436 5.97 -1.64 25.52
CA TYR A 436 5.68 -2.19 24.19
C TYR A 436 5.34 -3.67 24.24
N ALA A 437 4.70 -4.13 25.31
CA ALA A 437 4.20 -5.49 25.45
C ALA A 437 2.90 -5.68 24.63
N PHE A 438 2.66 -6.91 24.19
CA PHE A 438 1.37 -7.28 23.59
C PHE A 438 0.32 -7.47 24.71
N ASP A 439 -0.93 -7.11 24.44
CA ASP A 439 -2.04 -7.27 25.37
C ASP A 439 -2.33 -8.78 25.59
N GLY A 440 -2.02 -9.32 26.78
CA GLY A 440 -2.38 -10.67 27.24
C GLY A 440 -1.44 -11.80 26.79
N PRO A 441 -1.55 -12.99 27.45
CA PRO A 441 -0.72 -14.13 27.13
C PRO A 441 -0.98 -14.76 25.75
N ASP A 442 -2.13 -14.46 25.13
CA ASP A 442 -2.57 -14.99 23.83
C ASP A 442 -2.66 -13.90 22.75
N GLY A 443 -1.76 -12.91 22.76
CA GLY A 443 -1.69 -11.85 21.75
C GLY A 443 -1.47 -12.32 20.31
N ALA A 444 -1.87 -13.56 19.99
CA ALA A 444 -2.00 -14.05 18.63
C ALA A 444 -3.22 -13.39 17.98
N VAL A 445 -2.98 -12.33 17.21
CA VAL A 445 -3.98 -11.81 16.29
C VAL A 445 -4.30 -12.95 15.32
N ALA A 446 -5.53 -13.45 15.36
CA ALA A 446 -6.05 -14.34 14.33
C ALA A 446 -5.94 -13.59 13.00
N VAL A 447 -4.92 -13.89 12.22
CA VAL A 447 -4.81 -13.42 10.85
C VAL A 447 -5.85 -14.21 10.08
N ASN A 448 -6.99 -13.61 9.82
CA ASN A 448 -7.97 -14.16 8.88
C ASN A 448 -7.28 -14.22 7.51
N ALA A 449 -6.92 -15.44 7.12
CA ALA A 449 -6.35 -15.82 5.84
C ALA A 449 -7.30 -15.49 4.67
#